data_887d74382b75325bc119e9cc996c7b71
#
_entry.id   887d74382b75325bc119e9cc996c7b71
#
_cell.length_a   1.000
_cell.length_b   1.000
_cell.length_c   1.000
_cell.angle_alpha   90.00
_cell.angle_beta   90.00
_cell.angle_gamma   90.00
#
_symmetry.space_group_name_H-M   'P 1'
#
loop_
_entity.id
_entity.type
_entity.pdbx_description
1 polymer ?
#
loop_
_entity_poly.entity_id
_entity_poly.type
_entity_poly.pdbx_seq_one_letter_code
_entity_poly.pdbx_strand_id
1 'polypeptide(L)'
;MSKRGGWLRRGVDEKAAAGLALRHDDALALLREGQPELAVPQLEQILIGCRTVFGLRQGPTLTVEGNLAVAYLCAERLHEGHALLLDVYKTRQRVLGEYDAATLTAADCLATAHRLLGRHAEAVALGKRVVAARTRTLGRTHVDTLTSRMGLALAYLAAGAVPEARAQLESALSVAEDAHGRAHPHVIELRVALARAHAADGQMLAAVAELDAAIAASATAYGPEHQETTDLHAERDELQPAAT
;
A
#
# COMPACT_ATOMS: atom_id res chain seq x y z
N MET A 1 4.44 19.17 5.73
CA MET A 1 5.00 19.47 7.07
C MET A 1 5.35 18.16 7.76
N SER A 2 6.63 17.99 8.08
CA SER A 2 7.28 16.73 8.47
C SER A 2 6.68 16.08 9.72
N LYS A 3 6.35 14.77 9.64
CA LYS A 3 5.89 13.91 10.76
C LYS A 3 6.99 13.60 11.81
N ARG A 4 7.99 14.47 11.99
CA ARG A 4 9.12 14.26 12.93
C ARG A 4 8.71 14.27 14.42
N GLY A 5 7.51 14.73 14.78
CA GLY A 5 7.07 14.85 16.17
C GLY A 5 6.82 13.54 16.93
N GLY A 6 6.69 12.41 16.24
CA GLY A 6 6.40 11.12 16.86
C GLY A 6 7.61 10.40 17.48
N TRP A 7 8.83 10.88 17.23
CA TRP A 7 10.07 10.25 17.69
C TRP A 7 10.62 10.83 19.00
N LEU A 8 10.08 11.97 19.48
CA LEU A 8 10.57 12.66 20.68
C LEU A 8 9.71 12.30 21.90
N ARG A 9 10.31 11.67 22.91
CA ARG A 9 9.73 11.46 24.25
C ARG A 9 10.66 12.00 25.32
N ARG A 10 10.10 12.41 26.47
CA ARG A 10 10.90 12.83 27.63
C ARG A 10 11.86 11.70 28.05
N GLY A 11 13.16 12.02 28.15
CA GLY A 11 14.21 11.07 28.58
C GLY A 11 14.88 10.28 27.47
N VAL A 12 14.55 10.54 26.19
CA VAL A 12 15.25 9.96 25.03
C VAL A 12 16.34 10.93 24.57
N ASP A 13 17.48 10.39 24.14
CA ASP A 13 18.53 11.17 23.48
C ASP A 13 17.99 11.74 22.16
N GLU A 14 17.67 13.04 22.18
CA GLU A 14 17.07 13.74 21.05
C GLU A 14 17.96 13.72 19.81
N LYS A 15 19.28 13.77 19.98
CA LYS A 15 20.22 13.72 18.85
C LYS A 15 20.24 12.33 18.21
N ALA A 16 20.24 11.28 19.02
CA ALA A 16 20.16 9.91 18.54
C ALA A 16 18.81 9.64 17.83
N ALA A 17 17.71 10.10 18.42
CA ALA A 17 16.37 9.99 17.83
C ALA A 17 16.27 10.71 16.47
N ALA A 18 16.78 11.94 16.38
CA ALA A 18 16.78 12.71 15.13
C ALA A 18 17.65 12.05 14.05
N GLY A 19 18.81 11.51 14.42
CA GLY A 19 19.68 10.79 13.49
C GLY A 19 19.03 9.51 12.94
N LEU A 20 18.31 8.76 13.78
CA LEU A 20 17.55 7.58 13.34
C LEU A 20 16.40 7.95 12.42
N ALA A 21 15.66 9.03 12.72
CA ALA A 21 14.57 9.50 11.88
C ALA A 21 15.04 9.91 10.48
N LEU A 22 16.17 10.65 10.38
CA LEU A 22 16.73 11.04 9.09
C LEU A 22 17.14 9.82 8.26
N ARG A 23 17.89 8.90 8.85
CA ARG A 23 18.30 7.66 8.16
C ARG A 23 17.12 6.81 7.73
N HIS A 24 16.04 6.80 8.52
CA HIS A 24 14.80 6.11 8.16
C HIS A 24 14.13 6.75 6.95
N ASP A 25 14.06 8.09 6.88
CA ASP A 25 13.52 8.80 5.72
C ASP A 25 14.35 8.50 4.44
N ASP A 26 15.70 8.43 4.56
CA ASP A 26 16.59 8.05 3.46
C ASP A 26 16.34 6.61 2.99
N ALA A 27 16.19 5.66 3.92
CA ALA A 27 15.88 4.27 3.57
C ALA A 27 14.49 4.12 2.90
N LEU A 28 13.49 4.93 3.29
CA LEU A 28 12.20 4.96 2.62
C LEU A 28 12.27 5.61 1.21
N ALA A 29 13.22 6.50 0.98
CA ALA A 29 13.47 7.03 -0.37
C ALA A 29 13.94 5.91 -1.31
N LEU A 30 14.88 5.07 -0.88
CA LEU A 30 15.32 3.90 -1.64
C LEU A 30 14.18 2.94 -1.99
N LEU A 31 13.23 2.72 -1.07
CA LEU A 31 12.05 1.89 -1.39
C LEU A 31 11.16 2.52 -2.47
N ARG A 32 10.99 3.85 -2.43
CA ARG A 32 10.21 4.58 -3.46
C ARG A 32 10.91 4.57 -4.82
N GLU A 33 12.24 4.50 -4.85
CA GLU A 33 13.07 4.37 -6.05
C GLU A 33 13.18 2.93 -6.56
N GLY A 34 12.46 1.97 -5.95
CA GLY A 34 12.49 0.57 -6.34
C GLY A 34 13.80 -0.14 -6.00
N GLN A 35 14.52 0.31 -4.97
CA GLN A 35 15.81 -0.24 -4.54
C GLN A 35 15.70 -0.95 -3.16
N PRO A 36 14.85 -1.98 -2.99
CA PRO A 36 14.63 -2.62 -1.70
C PRO A 36 15.87 -3.30 -1.14
N GLU A 37 16.75 -3.82 -2.01
CA GLU A 37 17.99 -4.46 -1.62
C GLU A 37 18.97 -3.52 -0.88
N LEU A 38 18.91 -2.22 -1.20
CA LEU A 38 19.69 -1.20 -0.50
C LEU A 38 18.97 -0.68 0.75
N ALA A 39 17.64 -0.67 0.74
CA ALA A 39 16.84 -0.21 1.87
C ALA A 39 16.84 -1.20 3.05
N VAL A 40 16.78 -2.50 2.78
CA VAL A 40 16.70 -3.55 3.81
C VAL A 40 17.83 -3.46 4.82
N PRO A 41 19.13 -3.50 4.45
CA PRO A 41 20.21 -3.45 5.44
C PRO A 41 20.23 -2.14 6.23
N GLN A 42 19.80 -1.03 5.64
CA GLN A 42 19.69 0.24 6.36
C GLN A 42 18.57 0.19 7.41
N LEU A 43 17.39 -0.33 7.06
CA LEU A 43 16.26 -0.47 7.98
C LEU A 43 16.58 -1.45 9.12
N GLU A 44 17.33 -2.53 8.86
CA GLU A 44 17.80 -3.46 9.90
C GLU A 44 18.69 -2.73 10.92
N GLN A 45 19.64 -1.92 10.47
CA GLN A 45 20.52 -1.13 11.35
C GLN A 45 19.74 -0.05 12.13
N ILE A 46 18.80 0.62 11.47
CA ILE A 46 17.93 1.62 12.11
C ILE A 46 17.07 0.95 13.19
N LEU A 47 16.55 -0.25 12.92
CA LEU A 47 15.77 -1.01 13.89
C LEU A 47 16.55 -1.34 15.15
N ILE A 48 17.82 -1.75 15.04
CA ILE A 48 18.70 -1.96 16.18
C ILE A 48 18.83 -0.67 17.01
N GLY A 49 19.07 0.45 16.35
CA GLY A 49 19.14 1.76 17.01
C GLY A 49 17.81 2.15 17.69
N CYS A 50 16.68 1.94 17.02
CA CYS A 50 15.35 2.22 17.60
C CYS A 50 15.07 1.38 18.84
N ARG A 51 15.41 0.11 18.82
CA ARG A 51 15.23 -0.80 19.97
C ARG A 51 16.06 -0.34 21.17
N THR A 52 17.27 0.16 20.92
CA THR A 52 18.17 0.67 21.96
C THR A 52 17.66 2.02 22.53
N VAL A 53 17.27 2.94 21.68
CA VAL A 53 16.91 4.32 22.06
C VAL A 53 15.48 4.39 22.62
N PHE A 54 14.51 3.68 22.01
CA PHE A 54 13.09 3.78 22.36
C PHE A 54 12.56 2.54 23.10
N GLY A 55 13.18 1.37 22.90
CA GLY A 55 12.67 0.08 23.39
C GLY A 55 11.83 -0.69 22.36
N LEU A 56 11.57 -1.96 22.64
CA LEU A 56 11.02 -2.95 21.68
C LEU A 56 9.59 -2.66 21.20
N ARG A 57 8.74 -2.02 22.01
CA ARG A 57 7.30 -1.87 21.74
C ARG A 57 6.85 -0.43 21.64
N GLN A 58 7.77 0.46 21.32
CA GLN A 58 7.48 1.88 21.18
C GLN A 58 7.12 2.23 19.73
N GLY A 59 6.35 3.31 19.56
CA GLY A 59 5.86 3.75 18.26
C GLY A 59 6.94 3.81 17.17
N PRO A 60 8.08 4.50 17.38
CA PRO A 60 9.16 4.54 16.40
C PRO A 60 9.70 3.16 16.01
N THR A 61 9.94 2.27 16.99
CA THR A 61 10.42 0.90 16.74
C THR A 61 9.42 0.11 15.90
N LEU A 62 8.13 0.14 16.28
CA LEU A 62 7.07 -0.54 15.52
C LEU A 62 6.86 0.05 14.11
N THR A 63 7.18 1.33 13.91
CA THR A 63 7.13 1.96 12.58
C THR A 63 8.24 1.43 11.70
N VAL A 64 9.49 1.38 12.21
CA VAL A 64 10.62 0.83 11.47
C VAL A 64 10.43 -0.66 11.20
N GLU A 65 9.93 -1.44 12.16
CA GLU A 65 9.60 -2.86 11.97
C GLU A 65 8.58 -3.06 10.84
N GLY A 66 7.51 -2.25 10.80
CA GLY A 66 6.52 -2.30 9.74
C GLY A 66 7.10 -1.98 8.35
N ASN A 67 7.94 -0.93 8.27
CA ASN A 67 8.58 -0.54 7.01
C ASN A 67 9.66 -1.53 6.56
N LEU A 68 10.43 -2.11 7.50
CA LEU A 68 11.35 -3.20 7.19
C LEU A 68 10.62 -4.43 6.66
N ALA A 69 9.48 -4.77 7.24
CA ALA A 69 8.68 -5.88 6.74
C ALA A 69 8.16 -5.64 5.31
N VAL A 70 7.73 -4.42 4.98
CA VAL A 70 7.38 -4.04 3.61
C VAL A 70 8.61 -4.12 2.69
N ALA A 71 9.78 -3.64 3.14
CA ALA A 71 11.03 -3.75 2.38
C ALA A 71 11.38 -5.21 2.08
N TYR A 72 11.21 -6.12 3.04
CA TYR A 72 11.37 -7.56 2.79
C TYR A 72 10.41 -8.08 1.70
N LEU A 73 9.14 -7.65 1.72
CA LEU A 73 8.18 -8.05 0.66
C LEU A 73 8.62 -7.53 -0.72
N CYS A 74 9.09 -6.29 -0.80
CA CYS A 74 9.61 -5.70 -2.05
C CYS A 74 10.90 -6.39 -2.54
N ALA A 75 11.73 -6.89 -1.61
CA ALA A 75 12.95 -7.68 -1.90
C ALA A 75 12.67 -9.17 -2.09
N GLU A 76 11.41 -9.57 -2.32
CA GLU A 76 10.95 -10.96 -2.48
C GLU A 76 11.25 -11.90 -1.29
N ARG A 77 11.68 -11.35 -0.15
CA ARG A 77 11.86 -12.07 1.11
C ARG A 77 10.53 -12.26 1.83
N LEU A 78 9.58 -12.92 1.16
CA LEU A 78 8.14 -12.93 1.53
C LEU A 78 7.88 -13.53 2.91
N HIS A 79 8.58 -14.61 3.28
CA HIS A 79 8.39 -15.27 4.58
C HIS A 79 8.86 -14.39 5.73
N GLU A 80 9.96 -13.67 5.57
CA GLU A 80 10.51 -12.76 6.57
C GLU A 80 9.60 -11.54 6.74
N GLY A 81 9.18 -10.94 5.63
CA GLY A 81 8.21 -9.84 5.63
C GLY A 81 6.89 -10.22 6.31
N HIS A 82 6.33 -11.38 5.98
CA HIS A 82 5.11 -11.89 6.60
C HIS A 82 5.28 -12.11 8.11
N ALA A 83 6.36 -12.77 8.54
CA ALA A 83 6.60 -13.05 9.96
C ALA A 83 6.69 -11.75 10.78
N LEU A 84 7.43 -10.76 10.27
CA LEU A 84 7.59 -9.47 10.93
C LEU A 84 6.27 -8.68 10.94
N LEU A 85 5.52 -8.66 9.83
CA LEU A 85 4.19 -8.01 9.78
C LEU A 85 3.19 -8.62 10.77
N LEU A 86 3.21 -9.95 10.91
CA LEU A 86 2.33 -10.63 11.86
C LEU A 86 2.64 -10.23 13.30
N ASP A 87 3.91 -10.09 13.67
CA ASP A 87 4.33 -9.64 15.01
C ASP A 87 3.98 -8.17 15.24
N VAL A 88 4.26 -7.30 14.27
CA VAL A 88 3.90 -5.88 14.29
C VAL A 88 2.39 -5.71 14.44
N TYR A 89 1.59 -6.41 13.63
CA TYR A 89 0.12 -6.35 13.70
C TYR A 89 -0.40 -6.76 15.08
N LYS A 90 0.03 -7.93 15.60
CA LYS A 90 -0.36 -8.40 16.91
C LYS A 90 0.05 -7.46 18.04
N THR A 91 1.24 -6.88 17.93
CA THR A 91 1.74 -5.93 18.94
C THR A 91 0.94 -4.64 18.92
N ARG A 92 0.71 -4.05 17.72
CA ARG A 92 -0.12 -2.84 17.58
C ARG A 92 -1.56 -3.07 18.04
N GLN A 93 -2.16 -4.20 17.68
CA GLN A 93 -3.51 -4.56 18.13
C GLN A 93 -3.63 -4.58 19.66
N ARG A 94 -2.62 -5.12 20.34
CA ARG A 94 -2.59 -5.20 21.81
C ARG A 94 -2.31 -3.85 22.47
N VAL A 95 -1.44 -3.02 21.88
CA VAL A 95 -0.96 -1.75 22.48
C VAL A 95 -1.86 -0.58 22.11
N LEU A 96 -2.33 -0.52 20.87
CA LEU A 96 -3.08 0.60 20.31
C LEU A 96 -4.57 0.29 20.12
N GLY A 97 -4.92 -0.99 20.09
CA GLY A 97 -6.29 -1.44 19.80
C GLY A 97 -6.51 -1.83 18.34
N GLU A 98 -7.60 -2.56 18.08
CA GLU A 98 -7.95 -3.12 16.77
C GLU A 98 -8.24 -2.04 15.72
N TYR A 99 -8.82 -0.91 16.13
CA TYR A 99 -9.29 0.16 15.23
C TYR A 99 -8.31 1.33 15.09
N ASP A 100 -7.15 1.26 15.72
CA ASP A 100 -6.11 2.26 15.55
C ASP A 100 -5.58 2.27 14.11
N ALA A 101 -5.31 3.46 13.58
CA ALA A 101 -4.88 3.65 12.20
C ALA A 101 -3.59 2.86 11.87
N ALA A 102 -2.61 2.84 12.79
CA ALA A 102 -1.37 2.10 12.59
C ALA A 102 -1.61 0.58 12.65
N THR A 103 -2.56 0.11 13.46
CA THR A 103 -2.96 -1.30 13.51
C THR A 103 -3.62 -1.72 12.20
N LEU A 104 -4.54 -0.91 11.67
CA LEU A 104 -5.21 -1.17 10.40
C LEU A 104 -4.24 -1.14 9.22
N THR A 105 -3.25 -0.22 9.23
CA THR A 105 -2.19 -0.21 8.22
C THR A 105 -1.33 -1.49 8.27
N ALA A 106 -0.96 -1.97 9.46
CA ALA A 106 -0.23 -3.22 9.58
C ALA A 106 -1.06 -4.42 9.09
N ALA A 107 -2.38 -4.39 9.31
CA ALA A 107 -3.30 -5.43 8.82
C ALA A 107 -3.41 -5.43 7.29
N ASP A 108 -3.45 -4.25 6.62
CA ASP A 108 -3.41 -4.16 5.16
C ASP A 108 -2.10 -4.72 4.58
N CYS A 109 -0.97 -4.34 5.16
CA CYS A 109 0.33 -4.90 4.74
C CYS A 109 0.39 -6.42 4.95
N LEU A 110 -0.18 -6.93 6.06
CA LEU A 110 -0.26 -8.37 6.32
C LEU A 110 -1.18 -9.09 5.33
N ALA A 111 -2.30 -8.47 4.93
CA ALA A 111 -3.17 -9.01 3.88
C ALA A 111 -2.42 -9.09 2.54
N THR A 112 -1.61 -8.09 2.20
CA THR A 112 -0.72 -8.12 1.04
C THR A 112 0.30 -9.25 1.13
N ALA A 113 0.94 -9.44 2.29
CA ALA A 113 1.87 -10.55 2.51
C ALA A 113 1.20 -11.92 2.37
N HIS A 114 -0.03 -12.09 2.88
CA HIS A 114 -0.82 -13.30 2.65
C HIS A 114 -1.07 -13.55 1.16
N ARG A 115 -1.47 -12.50 0.41
CA ARG A 115 -1.69 -12.58 -1.04
C ARG A 115 -0.42 -13.03 -1.80
N LEU A 116 0.72 -12.42 -1.50
CA LEU A 116 2.01 -12.74 -2.12
C LEU A 116 2.48 -14.17 -1.81
N LEU A 117 2.12 -14.70 -0.65
CA LEU A 117 2.40 -16.08 -0.24
C LEU A 117 1.36 -17.10 -0.77
N GLY A 118 0.42 -16.69 -1.62
CA GLY A 118 -0.63 -17.57 -2.12
C GLY A 118 -1.72 -17.92 -1.10
N ARG A 119 -1.72 -17.28 0.07
CA ARG A 119 -2.74 -17.46 1.12
C ARG A 119 -3.95 -16.57 0.85
N HIS A 120 -4.62 -16.83 -0.27
CA HIS A 120 -5.64 -15.91 -0.79
C HIS A 120 -6.87 -15.79 0.12
N ALA A 121 -7.29 -16.88 0.76
CA ALA A 121 -8.44 -16.86 1.66
C ALA A 121 -8.19 -15.97 2.89
N GLU A 122 -7.00 -16.06 3.47
CA GLU A 122 -6.57 -15.23 4.60
C GLU A 122 -6.43 -13.75 4.19
N ALA A 123 -5.89 -13.49 2.99
CA ALA A 123 -5.79 -12.14 2.44
C ALA A 123 -7.17 -11.48 2.31
N VAL A 124 -8.14 -12.19 1.70
CA VAL A 124 -9.52 -11.71 1.54
C VAL A 124 -10.20 -11.51 2.90
N ALA A 125 -10.08 -12.47 3.81
CA ALA A 125 -10.70 -12.39 5.13
C ALA A 125 -10.18 -11.17 5.93
N LEU A 126 -8.86 -10.94 5.93
CA LEU A 126 -8.25 -9.81 6.62
C LEU A 126 -8.61 -8.49 5.94
N GLY A 127 -8.54 -8.43 4.59
CA GLY A 127 -8.92 -7.24 3.82
C GLY A 127 -10.36 -6.80 4.06
N LYS A 128 -11.32 -7.73 4.10
CA LYS A 128 -12.73 -7.43 4.46
C LYS A 128 -12.84 -6.77 5.83
N ARG A 129 -12.12 -7.28 6.83
CA ARG A 129 -12.12 -6.72 8.18
C ARG A 129 -11.55 -5.29 8.20
N VAL A 130 -10.44 -5.05 7.50
CA VAL A 130 -9.83 -3.72 7.42
C VAL A 130 -10.73 -2.73 6.71
N VAL A 131 -11.30 -3.09 5.56
CA VAL A 131 -12.25 -2.23 4.82
C VAL A 131 -13.46 -1.87 5.70
N ALA A 132 -14.04 -2.83 6.40
CA ALA A 132 -15.16 -2.57 7.31
C ALA A 132 -14.76 -1.63 8.46
N ALA A 133 -13.60 -1.85 9.06
CA ALA A 133 -13.08 -1.02 10.14
C ALA A 133 -12.81 0.41 9.68
N ARG A 134 -12.08 0.62 8.57
CA ARG A 134 -11.80 1.95 8.03
C ARG A 134 -13.05 2.67 7.53
N THR A 135 -13.98 1.96 6.92
CA THR A 135 -15.28 2.55 6.53
C THR A 135 -16.02 3.11 7.75
N ARG A 136 -15.99 2.40 8.88
CA ARG A 136 -16.63 2.83 10.13
C ARG A 136 -15.89 4.00 10.79
N THR A 137 -14.55 4.00 10.80
CA THR A 137 -13.73 4.98 11.53
C THR A 137 -13.41 6.23 10.72
N LEU A 138 -13.23 6.11 9.41
CA LEU A 138 -12.76 7.18 8.52
C LEU A 138 -13.80 7.57 7.46
N GLY A 139 -14.80 6.73 7.20
CA GLY A 139 -15.76 6.92 6.14
C GLY A 139 -15.33 6.29 4.80
N ARG A 140 -16.30 6.22 3.86
CA ARG A 140 -16.13 5.54 2.56
C ARG A 140 -15.19 6.29 1.60
N THR A 141 -15.11 7.62 1.73
CA THR A 141 -14.36 8.51 0.82
C THR A 141 -12.92 8.72 1.25
N HIS A 142 -12.55 8.31 2.47
CA HIS A 142 -11.19 8.52 2.98
C HIS A 142 -10.19 7.71 2.15
N VAL A 143 -9.05 8.34 1.81
CA VAL A 143 -7.99 7.73 0.98
C VAL A 143 -7.53 6.38 1.51
N ASP A 144 -7.32 6.24 2.82
CA ASP A 144 -6.93 4.95 3.42
C ASP A 144 -8.02 3.88 3.25
N THR A 145 -9.32 4.25 3.26
CA THR A 145 -10.42 3.31 3.01
C THR A 145 -10.40 2.85 1.56
N LEU A 146 -10.17 3.78 0.62
CA LEU A 146 -10.07 3.48 -0.80
C LEU A 146 -8.87 2.58 -1.11
N THR A 147 -7.71 2.85 -0.49
CA THR A 147 -6.51 2.00 -0.58
C THR A 147 -6.79 0.58 -0.07
N SER A 148 -7.46 0.42 1.08
CA SER A 148 -7.83 -0.91 1.57
C SER A 148 -8.80 -1.64 0.65
N ARG A 149 -9.75 -0.92 0.03
CA ARG A 149 -10.69 -1.50 -0.95
C ARG A 149 -9.96 -2.00 -2.19
N MET A 150 -8.98 -1.26 -2.68
CA MET A 150 -8.10 -1.69 -3.77
C MET A 150 -7.29 -2.93 -3.36
N GLY A 151 -6.68 -2.94 -2.16
CA GLY A 151 -5.96 -4.11 -1.63
C GLY A 151 -6.84 -5.36 -1.53
N LEU A 152 -8.09 -5.21 -1.08
CA LEU A 152 -9.07 -6.29 -1.05
C LEU A 152 -9.42 -6.80 -2.47
N ALA A 153 -9.58 -5.89 -3.43
CA ALA A 153 -9.83 -6.28 -4.81
C ALA A 153 -8.66 -7.06 -5.41
N LEU A 154 -7.42 -6.66 -5.14
CA LEU A 154 -6.23 -7.42 -5.54
C LEU A 154 -6.17 -8.81 -4.87
N ALA A 155 -6.64 -8.93 -3.63
CA ALA A 155 -6.75 -10.24 -2.96
C ALA A 155 -7.84 -11.13 -3.62
N TYR A 156 -8.95 -10.55 -4.03
CA TYR A 156 -9.98 -11.26 -4.81
C TYR A 156 -9.44 -11.73 -6.17
N LEU A 157 -8.73 -10.86 -6.92
CA LEU A 157 -8.10 -11.24 -8.19
C LEU A 157 -7.14 -12.43 -8.02
N ALA A 158 -6.29 -12.37 -7.00
CA ALA A 158 -5.36 -13.44 -6.69
C ALA A 158 -6.07 -14.75 -6.28
N ALA A 159 -7.28 -14.66 -5.72
CA ALA A 159 -8.14 -15.79 -5.39
C ALA A 159 -8.96 -16.31 -6.59
N GLY A 160 -8.86 -15.71 -7.77
CA GLY A 160 -9.69 -16.01 -8.93
C GLY A 160 -11.14 -15.49 -8.84
N ALA A 161 -11.47 -14.71 -7.83
CA ALA A 161 -12.80 -14.12 -7.60
C ALA A 161 -12.93 -12.79 -8.36
N VAL A 162 -12.83 -12.85 -9.70
CA VAL A 162 -12.79 -11.66 -10.57
C VAL A 162 -14.06 -10.80 -10.49
N PRO A 163 -15.28 -11.38 -10.44
CA PRO A 163 -16.50 -10.58 -10.28
C PRO A 163 -16.53 -9.75 -8.99
N GLU A 164 -16.08 -10.33 -7.87
CA GLU A 164 -16.01 -9.65 -6.58
C GLU A 164 -14.95 -8.53 -6.58
N ALA A 165 -13.80 -8.77 -7.21
CA ALA A 165 -12.76 -7.75 -7.38
C ALA A 165 -13.28 -6.55 -8.17
N ARG A 166 -13.94 -6.80 -9.31
CA ARG A 166 -14.52 -5.77 -10.16
C ARG A 166 -15.57 -4.96 -9.43
N ALA A 167 -16.53 -5.61 -8.77
CA ALA A 167 -17.57 -4.93 -8.00
C ALA A 167 -16.99 -4.03 -6.88
N GLN A 168 -15.91 -4.47 -6.23
CA GLN A 168 -15.19 -3.65 -5.24
C GLN A 168 -14.55 -2.42 -5.88
N LEU A 169 -13.90 -2.57 -7.03
CA LEU A 169 -13.21 -1.48 -7.72
C LEU A 169 -14.18 -0.48 -8.32
N GLU A 170 -15.23 -0.94 -9.01
CA GLU A 170 -16.29 -0.07 -9.57
C GLU A 170 -16.93 0.80 -8.47
N SER A 171 -17.30 0.17 -7.35
CA SER A 171 -17.87 0.89 -6.21
C SER A 171 -16.85 1.83 -5.53
N ALA A 172 -15.57 1.48 -5.49
CA ALA A 172 -14.54 2.36 -4.94
C ALA A 172 -14.27 3.55 -5.86
N LEU A 173 -14.20 3.31 -7.18
CA LEU A 173 -13.96 4.31 -8.20
C LEU A 173 -15.06 5.38 -8.22
N SER A 174 -16.34 4.96 -8.25
CA SER A 174 -17.47 5.91 -8.19
C SER A 174 -17.38 6.83 -6.97
N VAL A 175 -17.12 6.26 -5.77
CA VAL A 175 -17.00 7.05 -4.55
C VAL A 175 -15.78 7.98 -4.58
N ALA A 176 -14.66 7.53 -5.16
CA ALA A 176 -13.44 8.32 -5.24
C ALA A 176 -13.58 9.49 -6.24
N GLU A 177 -14.19 9.27 -7.40
CA GLU A 177 -14.44 10.32 -8.39
C GLU A 177 -15.32 11.43 -7.85
N ASP A 178 -16.42 11.06 -7.16
CA ASP A 178 -17.36 12.02 -6.57
C ASP A 178 -16.69 12.86 -5.47
N ALA A 179 -15.81 12.26 -4.68
CA ALA A 179 -15.20 12.92 -3.52
C ALA A 179 -13.94 13.71 -3.86
N HIS A 180 -13.14 13.25 -4.80
CA HIS A 180 -11.77 13.75 -5.04
C HIS A 180 -11.56 14.27 -6.47
N GLY A 181 -12.46 13.96 -7.40
CA GLY A 181 -12.33 14.30 -8.82
C GLY A 181 -11.46 13.30 -9.60
N ARG A 182 -11.63 13.31 -10.93
CA ARG A 182 -11.06 12.30 -11.83
C ARG A 182 -9.53 12.30 -11.92
N ALA A 183 -8.88 13.45 -11.69
CA ALA A 183 -7.42 13.58 -11.75
C ALA A 183 -6.72 13.28 -10.42
N HIS A 184 -7.44 12.81 -9.40
CA HIS A 184 -6.84 12.46 -8.13
C HIS A 184 -6.01 11.16 -8.25
N PRO A 185 -4.81 11.06 -7.64
CA PRO A 185 -3.94 9.88 -7.74
C PRO A 185 -4.65 8.56 -7.46
N HIS A 186 -5.43 8.47 -6.38
CA HIS A 186 -6.17 7.24 -6.06
C HIS A 186 -7.27 6.88 -7.07
N VAL A 187 -7.82 7.86 -7.81
CA VAL A 187 -8.76 7.57 -8.91
C VAL A 187 -8.02 6.92 -10.07
N ILE A 188 -6.83 7.43 -10.40
CA ILE A 188 -5.96 6.84 -11.43
C ILE A 188 -5.60 5.41 -11.06
N GLU A 189 -5.12 5.17 -9.84
CA GLU A 189 -4.77 3.84 -9.32
C GLU A 189 -5.97 2.86 -9.36
N LEU A 190 -7.17 3.31 -8.98
CA LEU A 190 -8.39 2.51 -9.01
C LEU A 190 -8.80 2.13 -10.44
N ARG A 191 -8.65 3.05 -11.41
CA ARG A 191 -8.91 2.75 -12.83
C ARG A 191 -7.94 1.72 -13.37
N VAL A 192 -6.65 1.85 -13.07
CA VAL A 192 -5.63 0.86 -13.45
C VAL A 192 -5.95 -0.52 -12.85
N ALA A 193 -6.32 -0.58 -11.58
CA ALA A 193 -6.72 -1.82 -10.95
C ALA A 193 -7.99 -2.43 -11.59
N LEU A 194 -8.96 -1.58 -11.98
CA LEU A 194 -10.18 -2.01 -12.66
C LEU A 194 -9.89 -2.51 -14.08
N ALA A 195 -8.98 -1.85 -14.81
CA ALA A 195 -8.51 -2.32 -16.12
C ALA A 195 -7.91 -3.72 -16.03
N ARG A 196 -7.04 -3.96 -15.03
CA ARG A 196 -6.47 -5.28 -14.78
C ARG A 196 -7.52 -6.34 -14.42
N ALA A 197 -8.58 -5.94 -13.68
CA ALA A 197 -9.69 -6.83 -13.38
C ALA A 197 -10.51 -7.18 -14.64
N HIS A 198 -10.76 -6.21 -15.53
CA HIS A 198 -11.39 -6.46 -16.82
C HIS A 198 -10.54 -7.37 -17.71
N ALA A 199 -9.22 -7.14 -17.78
CA ALA A 199 -8.30 -7.98 -18.54
C ALA A 199 -8.30 -9.42 -18.02
N ALA A 200 -8.30 -9.63 -16.70
CA ALA A 200 -8.39 -10.95 -16.09
C ALA A 200 -9.72 -11.67 -16.38
N ASP A 201 -10.79 -10.92 -16.67
CA ASP A 201 -12.11 -11.43 -17.09
C ASP A 201 -12.21 -11.60 -18.63
N GLY A 202 -11.14 -11.36 -19.38
CA GLY A 202 -11.11 -11.41 -20.85
C GLY A 202 -11.81 -10.22 -21.53
N GLN A 203 -12.20 -9.19 -20.79
CA GLN A 203 -12.91 -8.01 -21.29
C GLN A 203 -11.92 -6.94 -21.76
N MET A 204 -11.14 -7.25 -22.81
CA MET A 204 -10.03 -6.41 -23.28
C MET A 204 -10.45 -4.97 -23.67
N LEU A 205 -11.62 -4.82 -24.32
CA LEU A 205 -12.12 -3.49 -24.70
C LEU A 205 -12.43 -2.61 -23.46
N ALA A 206 -12.98 -3.21 -22.41
CA ALA A 206 -13.24 -2.50 -21.15
C ALA A 206 -11.94 -2.17 -20.42
N ALA A 207 -10.98 -3.08 -20.45
CA ALA A 207 -9.66 -2.83 -19.86
C ALA A 207 -8.95 -1.65 -20.54
N VAL A 208 -8.95 -1.61 -21.87
CA VAL A 208 -8.36 -0.50 -22.64
C VAL A 208 -9.09 0.82 -22.35
N ALA A 209 -10.43 0.81 -22.27
CA ALA A 209 -11.21 2.02 -21.97
C ALA A 209 -10.87 2.60 -20.58
N GLU A 210 -10.67 1.74 -19.57
CA GLU A 210 -10.25 2.20 -18.24
C GLU A 210 -8.82 2.75 -18.23
N LEU A 211 -7.89 2.15 -19.00
CA LEU A 211 -6.54 2.68 -19.15
C LEU A 211 -6.53 4.02 -19.90
N ASP A 212 -7.30 4.18 -20.95
CA ASP A 212 -7.42 5.46 -21.66
C ASP A 212 -7.94 6.57 -20.71
N ALA A 213 -8.92 6.24 -19.86
CA ALA A 213 -9.42 7.17 -18.85
C ALA A 213 -8.36 7.47 -17.76
N ALA A 214 -7.56 6.48 -17.36
CA ALA A 214 -6.46 6.67 -16.41
C ALA A 214 -5.34 7.55 -17.01
N ILE A 215 -4.98 7.35 -18.28
CA ILE A 215 -4.00 8.16 -19.04
C ILE A 215 -4.46 9.61 -19.09
N ALA A 216 -5.71 9.87 -19.46
CA ALA A 216 -6.26 11.23 -19.53
C ALA A 216 -6.23 11.92 -18.15
N ALA A 217 -6.55 11.18 -17.09
CA ALA A 217 -6.50 11.65 -15.72
C ALA A 217 -5.06 11.95 -15.26
N SER A 218 -4.12 11.04 -15.55
CA SER A 218 -2.69 11.19 -15.24
C SER A 218 -2.05 12.36 -16.00
N ALA A 219 -2.35 12.50 -17.28
CA ALA A 219 -1.90 13.64 -18.07
C ALA A 219 -2.41 14.98 -17.53
N THR A 220 -3.62 15.00 -16.97
CA THR A 220 -4.20 16.18 -16.32
C THR A 220 -3.51 16.49 -14.99
N ALA A 221 -3.19 15.44 -14.20
CA ALA A 221 -2.61 15.58 -12.86
C ALA A 221 -1.11 15.90 -12.88
N TYR A 222 -0.35 15.26 -13.76
CA TYR A 222 1.11 15.26 -13.75
C TYR A 222 1.74 15.78 -15.04
N GLY A 223 1.00 15.76 -16.15
CA GLY A 223 1.46 16.09 -17.50
C GLY A 223 1.64 14.86 -18.39
N PRO A 224 1.58 15.06 -19.74
CA PRO A 224 1.64 13.94 -20.70
C PRO A 224 3.01 13.24 -20.75
N GLU A 225 4.10 13.93 -20.43
CA GLU A 225 5.47 13.41 -20.45
C GLU A 225 5.89 12.84 -19.09
N HIS A 226 5.02 12.85 -18.09
CA HIS A 226 5.35 12.31 -16.78
C HIS A 226 5.51 10.79 -16.85
N GLN A 227 6.46 10.24 -16.09
CA GLN A 227 6.78 8.80 -16.11
C GLN A 227 5.53 7.93 -15.89
N GLU A 228 4.69 8.28 -14.93
CA GLU A 228 3.45 7.54 -14.65
C GLU A 228 2.49 7.55 -15.86
N THR A 229 2.37 8.67 -16.57
CA THR A 229 1.54 8.77 -17.77
C THR A 229 2.09 7.91 -18.91
N THR A 230 3.41 7.92 -19.10
CA THR A 230 4.07 7.12 -20.13
C THR A 230 4.02 5.62 -19.84
N ASP A 231 4.12 5.21 -18.57
CA ASP A 231 3.98 3.82 -18.15
C ASP A 231 2.56 3.29 -18.41
N LEU A 232 1.53 4.12 -18.18
CA LEU A 232 0.16 3.76 -18.50
C LEU A 232 -0.09 3.59 -20.01
N HIS A 233 0.56 4.40 -20.85
CA HIS A 233 0.53 4.19 -22.31
C HIS A 233 1.12 2.83 -22.69
N ALA A 234 2.27 2.45 -22.11
CA ALA A 234 2.90 1.17 -22.38
C ALA A 234 1.99 0.00 -21.94
N GLU A 235 1.41 0.08 -20.72
CA GLU A 235 0.47 -0.96 -20.22
C GLU A 235 -0.77 -1.12 -21.12
N ARG A 236 -1.31 0.00 -21.63
CA ARG A 236 -2.44 -0.04 -22.58
C ARG A 236 -2.05 -0.70 -23.90
N ASP A 237 -0.89 -0.36 -24.44
CA ASP A 237 -0.43 -0.88 -25.74
C ASP A 237 -0.16 -2.40 -25.68
N GLU A 238 0.28 -2.91 -24.53
CA GLU A 238 0.42 -4.36 -24.28
C GLU A 238 -0.92 -5.11 -24.35
N LEU A 239 -2.05 -4.46 -24.01
CA LEU A 239 -3.38 -5.06 -24.07
C LEU A 239 -4.02 -4.99 -25.45
N GLN A 240 -3.53 -4.13 -26.35
CA GLN A 240 -4.01 -4.05 -27.72
C GLN A 240 -3.30 -5.11 -28.58
N PRO A 241 -4.04 -6.06 -29.19
CA PRO A 241 -3.38 -6.98 -30.14
C PRO A 241 -2.78 -6.15 -31.26
N ALA A 242 -1.52 -6.45 -31.62
CA ALA A 242 -0.87 -5.80 -32.75
C ALA A 242 -1.82 -5.83 -33.95
N ALA A 243 -2.14 -4.66 -34.51
CA ALA A 243 -2.97 -4.55 -35.70
C ALA A 243 -2.24 -5.29 -36.83
N THR A 244 -2.71 -6.50 -37.13
CA THR A 244 -2.26 -7.31 -38.29
C THR A 244 -2.92 -6.84 -39.57
#